data_6e2d2dbaa7695b88a94ee3f4fa4c50e9
#
_entry.id   6e2d2dbaa7695b88a94ee3f4fa4c50e9
#
_cell.length_a   1.000
_cell.length_b   1.000
_cell.length_c   1.000
_cell.angle_alpha   90.00
_cell.angle_beta   90.00
_cell.angle_gamma   90.00
#
_symmetry.space_group_name_H-M   'P 1'
#
loop_
_entity.id
_entity.type
_entity.pdbx_description
1 polymer ?
#
loop_
_entity_poly.entity_id
_entity_poly.type
_entity_poly.pdbx_seq_one_letter_code
_entity_poly.pdbx_strand_id
1 'polypeptide(L)' 'MTFPFTLVIIELVLVHMVDGRTVQINPAQVTRLQPGGMGKVVTDKVRCVIHLTDGSYTSVVETCDEVRKLLED' A
#
# COMPACT_ATOMS: atom_id res chain seq x y z
N MET A 1 12.24 31.99 -20.00
CA MET A 1 12.85 31.43 -18.83
C MET A 1 12.23 30.11 -18.48
N THR A 2 13.03 29.11 -18.49
CA THR A 2 12.57 27.77 -18.25
C THR A 2 12.64 27.45 -16.79
N PHE A 3 11.53 27.12 -16.22
CA PHE A 3 11.55 26.59 -14.88
C PHE A 3 12.13 25.20 -14.92
N PRO A 4 13.05 24.90 -14.03
CA PRO A 4 13.38 23.51 -13.81
C PRO A 4 12.15 22.85 -13.19
N PHE A 5 11.28 22.48 -14.04
CA PHE A 5 10.06 21.82 -13.60
C PHE A 5 10.43 20.41 -13.23
N THR A 6 10.71 20.23 -11.97
CA THR A 6 10.83 18.88 -11.51
C THR A 6 9.43 18.33 -11.43
N LEU A 7 9.06 17.64 -12.46
CA LEU A 7 7.80 16.95 -12.43
C LEU A 7 7.95 15.80 -11.45
N VAL A 8 7.47 16.01 -10.26
CA VAL A 8 7.41 14.92 -9.30
C VAL A 8 6.24 14.06 -9.73
N ILE A 9 6.54 13.02 -10.47
CA ILE A 9 5.52 12.04 -10.80
C ILE A 9 5.37 11.17 -9.57
N ILE A 10 4.28 11.38 -8.84
CA ILE A 10 3.93 10.51 -7.74
C ILE A 10 3.24 9.31 -8.35
N GLU A 11 3.93 8.20 -8.41
CA GLU A 11 3.32 6.96 -8.86
C GLU A 11 2.54 6.37 -7.71
N LEU A 12 1.22 6.40 -7.84
CA LEU A 12 0.36 5.77 -6.86
C LEU A 12 0.23 4.29 -7.19
N VAL A 13 0.30 3.48 -6.16
CA VAL A 13 0.17 2.03 -6.29
C VAL A 13 -1.28 1.66 -6.03
N LEU A 14 -1.85 0.85 -6.90
CA LEU A 14 -3.21 0.39 -6.74
C LEU A 14 -3.22 -0.95 -6.04
N VAL A 15 -3.97 -1.02 -4.96
CA VAL A 15 -4.18 -2.25 -4.21
C VAL A 15 -5.67 -2.45 -3.98
N HIS A 16 -6.05 -3.64 -3.61
CA HIS A 16 -7.47 -3.99 -3.45
C HIS A 16 -7.77 -4.31 -2.00
N MET A 17 -8.84 -3.73 -1.50
CA MET A 17 -9.35 -4.05 -0.17
C MET A 17 -10.17 -5.33 -0.19
N VAL A 18 -10.44 -5.84 0.99
CA VAL A 18 -11.19 -7.09 1.16
C VAL A 18 -12.60 -7.00 0.57
N ASP A 19 -13.17 -5.82 0.57
CA ASP A 19 -14.52 -5.61 0.02
C ASP A 19 -14.53 -5.42 -1.50
N GLY A 20 -13.36 -5.52 -2.14
CA GLY A 20 -13.25 -5.37 -3.58
C GLY A 20 -12.95 -3.97 -4.08
N ARG A 21 -12.89 -3.00 -3.19
CA ARG A 21 -12.58 -1.62 -3.59
C ARG A 21 -11.10 -1.47 -3.87
N THR A 22 -10.80 -0.65 -4.86
CA THR A 22 -9.42 -0.31 -5.20
C THR A 22 -8.99 0.92 -4.43
N VAL A 23 -7.82 0.86 -3.83
CA VAL A 23 -7.26 1.97 -3.07
C VAL A 23 -5.93 2.36 -3.69
N GLN A 24 -5.68 3.66 -3.77
CA GLN A 24 -4.42 4.20 -4.24
C GLN A 24 -3.53 4.49 -3.04
N ILE A 25 -2.32 3.96 -3.07
CA ILE A 25 -1.35 4.13 -1.99
C ILE A 25 -0.16 4.91 -2.53
N ASN A 26 0.24 5.93 -1.78
CA ASN A 26 1.45 6.68 -2.10
C ASN A 26 2.64 5.95 -1.46
N PRO A 27 3.57 5.41 -2.25
CA PRO A 27 4.70 4.65 -1.70
C PRO A 27 5.52 5.42 -0.67
N ALA A 28 5.60 6.74 -0.83
CA ALA A 28 6.37 7.57 0.08
C ALA A 28 5.75 7.64 1.48
N GLN A 29 4.50 7.25 1.61
CA GLN A 29 3.80 7.29 2.90
C GLN A 29 3.71 5.94 3.58
N VAL A 30 4.26 4.91 2.99
CA VAL A 30 4.24 3.57 3.57
C VAL A 30 5.39 3.46 4.57
N THR A 31 5.08 3.14 5.81
CA THR A 31 6.09 2.97 6.84
C THR A 31 6.51 1.52 6.98
N ARG A 32 5.58 0.61 6.85
CA ARG A 32 5.91 -0.82 6.93
C ARG A 32 4.77 -1.65 6.36
N LEU A 33 5.08 -2.89 6.05
CA LEU A 33 4.12 -3.89 5.62
C LEU A 33 4.08 -4.98 6.68
N GLN A 34 2.87 -5.36 7.06
CA GLN A 34 2.68 -6.41 8.06
C GLN A 34 1.87 -7.53 7.42
N PRO A 35 2.37 -8.77 7.47
CA PRO A 35 1.59 -9.88 6.94
C PRO A 35 0.25 -10.01 7.66
N GLY A 36 -0.81 -10.14 6.87
CA GLY A 36 -2.13 -10.37 7.41
C GLY A 36 -2.29 -11.81 7.87
N GLY A 37 -3.28 -12.04 8.70
CA GLY A 37 -3.58 -13.39 9.16
C GLY A 37 -2.71 -13.88 10.29
N MET A 38 -1.82 -13.04 10.78
CA MET A 38 -0.91 -13.39 11.87
C MET A 38 -1.48 -12.94 13.20
N GLY A 39 -2.67 -13.15 13.46
CA GLY A 39 -3.24 -12.70 14.70
C GLY A 39 -4.57 -13.30 14.97
N LYS A 40 -5.23 -12.77 15.97
CA LYS A 40 -6.48 -13.31 16.45
C LYS A 40 -7.64 -13.05 15.51
N VAL A 41 -7.50 -12.06 14.65
CA VAL A 41 -8.54 -11.77 13.67
C VAL A 41 -8.06 -12.28 12.34
N VAL A 42 -8.46 -13.48 12.06
CA VAL A 42 -8.13 -14.08 10.78
C VAL A 42 -9.29 -13.82 9.85
N THR A 43 -9.15 -12.80 9.04
CA THR A 43 -9.94 -12.77 7.83
C THR A 43 -9.07 -13.38 6.76
N ASP A 44 -9.51 -14.49 6.22
CA ASP A 44 -8.75 -15.22 5.20
C ASP A 44 -8.42 -14.37 4.00
N LYS A 45 -9.07 -13.22 3.87
CA LYS A 45 -8.92 -12.37 2.70
C LYS A 45 -7.85 -11.30 2.86
N VAL A 46 -7.49 -10.96 4.09
CA VAL A 46 -6.45 -9.97 4.32
C VAL A 46 -5.10 -10.64 4.27
N ARG A 47 -4.29 -10.27 3.29
CA ARG A 47 -2.96 -10.85 3.12
C ARG A 47 -1.84 -9.93 3.52
N CYS A 48 -2.10 -8.63 3.54
CA CYS A 48 -1.10 -7.67 3.96
C CYS A 48 -1.79 -6.45 4.56
N VAL A 49 -1.19 -5.89 5.59
CA VAL A 49 -1.63 -4.63 6.19
C VAL A 49 -0.56 -3.59 5.90
N ILE A 50 -0.95 -2.51 5.25
CA ILE A 50 -0.05 -1.43 4.88
C ILE A 50 -0.19 -0.33 5.91
N HIS A 51 0.89 -0.04 6.64
CA HIS A 51 0.92 1.03 7.63
C HIS A 51 1.44 2.31 6.98
N LEU A 52 0.77 3.40 7.26
CA LEU A 52 1.07 4.70 6.66
C LEU A 52 1.63 5.66 7.69
N THR A 53 2.26 6.73 7.20
CA THR A 53 2.96 7.69 8.05
C THR A 53 2.03 8.48 8.97
N ASP A 54 0.75 8.60 8.60
CA ASP A 54 -0.23 9.30 9.42
C ASP A 54 -0.80 8.45 10.56
N GLY A 55 -0.29 7.23 10.71
CA GLY A 55 -0.78 6.32 11.73
C GLY A 55 -1.94 5.45 11.28
N SER A 56 -2.46 5.66 10.09
CA SER A 56 -3.52 4.81 9.57
C SER A 56 -2.95 3.54 8.94
N TYR A 57 -3.81 2.61 8.63
CA TYR A 57 -3.42 1.38 7.94
C TYR A 57 -4.52 0.96 6.99
N THR A 58 -4.14 0.16 6.00
CA THR A 58 -5.05 -0.36 5.00
C THR A 58 -4.83 -1.86 4.88
N SER A 59 -5.90 -2.63 5.00
CA SER A 59 -5.85 -4.08 4.82
C SER A 59 -6.15 -4.43 3.38
N VAL A 60 -5.28 -5.20 2.76
CA VAL A 60 -5.38 -5.50 1.33
C VAL A 60 -5.33 -7.00 1.09
N VAL A 61 -5.80 -7.40 -0.10
CA VAL A 61 -5.82 -8.80 -0.49
C VAL A 61 -4.54 -9.24 -1.17
N GLU A 62 -3.74 -8.29 -1.63
CA GLU A 62 -2.42 -8.61 -2.16
C GLU A 62 -1.50 -9.05 -1.04
N THR A 63 -0.59 -9.97 -1.34
CA THR A 63 0.42 -10.36 -0.35
C THR A 63 1.41 -9.22 -0.14
N CYS A 64 2.10 -9.24 1.00
CA CYS A 64 3.10 -8.21 1.25
C CYS A 64 4.22 -8.24 0.22
N ASP A 65 4.55 -9.42 -0.30
CA ASP A 65 5.55 -9.51 -1.37
C ASP A 65 5.06 -8.83 -2.64
N GLU A 66 3.80 -9.02 -2.99
CA GLU A 66 3.22 -8.34 -4.16
C GLU A 66 3.19 -6.84 -3.95
N VAL A 67 2.78 -6.40 -2.76
CA VAL A 67 2.77 -4.97 -2.44
C VAL A 67 4.17 -4.40 -2.52
N ARG A 68 5.15 -5.11 -1.97
CA ARG A 68 6.54 -4.66 -2.01
C ARG A 68 7.03 -4.47 -3.43
N LYS A 69 6.71 -5.41 -4.31
CA LYS A 69 7.09 -5.29 -5.72
C LYS A 69 6.46 -4.07 -6.37
N LEU A 70 5.19 -3.82 -6.06
CA LEU A 70 4.52 -2.64 -6.59
C LEU A 70 5.16 -1.35 -6.09
N LEU A 71 5.61 -1.34 -4.83
CA LEU A 71 6.22 -0.16 -4.25
C LEU A 71 7.63 0.08 -4.79
N GLU A 72 8.32 -0.96 -5.21
CA GLU A 72 9.69 -0.85 -5.71
C GLU A 72 9.79 -0.45 -7.18
N ASP A 73 8.70 -0.59 -7.91
CA ASP A 73 8.70 -0.26 -9.34
C ASP A 73 8.70 1.24 -9.59
#